data_83567a218275fc8ddd79f36896a00586
#
_entry.id   83567a218275fc8ddd79f36896a00586
#
_cell.length_a   1.000
_cell.length_b   1.000
_cell.length_c   1.000
_cell.angle_alpha   90.00
_cell.angle_beta   90.00
_cell.angle_gamma   90.00
#
_symmetry.space_group_name_H-M   'P 1'
#
loop_
_entity.id
_entity.type
_entity.pdbx_description
1 polymer ?
#
loop_
_entity_poly.entity_id
_entity_poly.type
_entity_poly.pdbx_seq_one_letter_code
_entity_poly.pdbx_strand_id
1 'polypeptide(L)'
;MNRIGAYSENFNDIIKHAEIRTPKELEAEVGLTEGNIFQGELTMDQLMFNRPIPGYAQYKTPIKNLYMCGSSTHPGGGVMGAPGANAAREILIDLKKQINTHYI
;
A
#
# COMPACT_ATOMS: atom_id res chain seq x y z
N MET A 1 10.88 1.13 -25.84
CA MET A 1 11.73 2.34 -25.98
C MET A 1 11.53 3.03 -27.33
N ASN A 2 11.65 2.31 -28.47
CA ASN A 2 11.55 2.93 -29.81
C ASN A 2 10.25 3.72 -30.08
N ARG A 3 9.11 3.33 -29.49
CA ARG A 3 7.85 4.08 -29.67
C ARG A 3 7.87 5.44 -29.00
N ILE A 4 8.51 5.58 -27.87
CA ILE A 4 8.64 6.86 -27.16
C ILE A 4 9.69 7.73 -27.86
N GLY A 5 10.79 7.13 -28.32
CA GLY A 5 11.82 7.84 -29.08
C GLY A 5 11.34 8.45 -30.39
N ALA A 6 10.20 7.98 -30.94
CA ALA A 6 9.58 8.60 -32.12
C ALA A 6 9.00 10.01 -31.84
N TYR A 7 8.75 10.35 -30.57
CA TYR A 7 8.20 11.65 -30.15
C TYR A 7 9.27 12.59 -29.54
N SER A 8 10.51 12.13 -29.40
CA SER A 8 11.61 12.94 -28.84
C SER A 8 12.93 12.52 -29.46
N GLU A 9 13.59 13.43 -30.15
CA GLU A 9 14.80 13.17 -30.93
C GLU A 9 15.95 12.61 -30.10
N ASN A 10 16.06 13.01 -28.84
CA ASN A 10 17.17 12.61 -27.94
C ASN A 10 16.75 11.60 -26.86
N PHE A 11 15.51 11.07 -26.89
CA PHE A 11 15.02 10.21 -25.82
C PHE A 11 15.90 8.99 -25.57
N ASN A 12 16.31 8.30 -26.63
CA ASN A 12 17.12 7.09 -26.50
C ASN A 12 18.54 7.38 -25.97
N ASP A 13 19.08 8.56 -26.25
CA ASP A 13 20.44 8.96 -25.84
C ASP A 13 20.54 9.33 -24.37
N ILE A 14 19.46 9.79 -23.77
CA ILE A 14 19.40 10.16 -22.34
C ILE A 14 19.12 8.98 -21.40
N ILE A 15 18.75 7.81 -21.94
CA ILE A 15 18.50 6.61 -21.12
C ILE A 15 19.83 6.05 -20.63
N LYS A 16 20.07 6.17 -19.33
CA LYS A 16 21.29 5.62 -18.69
C LYS A 16 21.13 4.18 -18.26
N HIS A 17 19.94 3.81 -17.83
CA HIS A 17 19.63 2.47 -17.34
C HIS A 17 18.14 2.16 -17.56
N ALA A 18 17.81 0.93 -17.83
CA ALA A 18 16.42 0.44 -17.91
C ALA A 18 16.32 -0.90 -17.19
N GLU A 19 15.40 -0.98 -16.26
CA GLU A 19 15.05 -2.20 -15.56
C GLU A 19 13.64 -2.65 -15.98
N ILE A 20 13.48 -3.93 -16.24
CA ILE A 20 12.18 -4.53 -16.55
C ILE A 20 11.92 -5.59 -15.48
N ARG A 21 10.81 -5.49 -14.80
CA ARG A 21 10.34 -6.47 -13.82
C ARG A 21 9.04 -7.09 -14.30
N THR A 22 9.02 -8.38 -14.34
CA THR A 22 7.80 -9.15 -14.64
C THR A 22 7.00 -9.40 -13.37
N PRO A 23 5.69 -9.66 -13.44
CA PRO A 23 4.89 -10.04 -12.27
C PRO A 23 5.48 -11.22 -11.50
N LYS A 24 6.03 -12.21 -12.21
CA LYS A 24 6.69 -13.38 -11.63
C LYS A 24 7.94 -13.01 -10.80
N GLU A 25 8.72 -12.05 -11.25
CA GLU A 25 9.88 -11.56 -10.50
C GLU A 25 9.45 -10.77 -9.26
N LEU A 26 8.40 -9.95 -9.37
CA LEU A 26 7.82 -9.24 -8.24
C LEU A 26 7.28 -10.20 -7.16
N GLU A 27 6.64 -11.28 -7.56
CA GLU A 27 6.19 -12.32 -6.64
C GLU A 27 7.37 -13.00 -5.94
N ALA A 28 8.41 -13.36 -6.69
CA ALA A 28 9.58 -14.04 -6.15
C ALA A 28 10.40 -13.15 -5.20
N GLU A 29 10.57 -11.87 -5.50
CA GLU A 29 11.40 -10.95 -4.72
C GLU A 29 10.67 -10.34 -3.53
N VAL A 30 9.40 -9.98 -3.70
CA VAL A 30 8.64 -9.17 -2.74
C VAL A 30 7.49 -9.94 -2.08
N GLY A 31 7.15 -11.13 -2.60
CA GLY A 31 6.06 -11.95 -2.08
C GLY A 31 4.66 -11.43 -2.44
N LEU A 32 4.55 -10.60 -3.48
CA LEU A 32 3.26 -10.12 -3.98
C LEU A 32 2.58 -11.22 -4.80
N THR A 33 1.46 -11.72 -4.36
CA THR A 33 0.71 -12.76 -5.07
C THR A 33 0.46 -12.35 -6.53
N GLU A 34 0.92 -13.17 -7.46
CA GLU A 34 0.89 -12.92 -8.92
C GLU A 34 1.55 -11.59 -9.35
N GLY A 35 2.41 -11.02 -8.49
CA GLY A 35 3.06 -9.74 -8.72
C GLY A 35 2.10 -8.55 -8.71
N ASN A 36 0.91 -8.71 -8.12
CA ASN A 36 -0.11 -7.67 -8.11
C ASN A 36 0.19 -6.59 -7.06
N ILE A 37 0.51 -5.39 -7.52
CA ILE A 37 0.82 -4.23 -6.66
C ILE A 37 -0.38 -3.78 -5.80
N PHE A 38 -1.59 -4.23 -6.09
CA PHE A 38 -2.78 -3.95 -5.31
C PHE A 38 -3.10 -5.04 -4.27
N GLN A 39 -2.17 -5.96 -4.01
CA GLN A 39 -2.30 -7.01 -3.00
C GLN A 39 -3.47 -7.98 -3.29
N GLY A 40 -3.43 -8.63 -4.43
CA GLY A 40 -4.42 -9.56 -4.91
C GLY A 40 -5.34 -8.92 -5.96
N GLU A 41 -6.46 -8.37 -5.58
CA GLU A 41 -7.43 -7.79 -6.51
C GLU A 41 -7.94 -6.44 -6.01
N LEU A 42 -8.16 -5.51 -6.92
CA LEU A 42 -8.78 -4.22 -6.63
C LEU A 42 -10.15 -4.15 -7.31
N THR A 43 -11.09 -4.94 -6.80
CA THR A 43 -12.49 -4.94 -7.20
C THR A 43 -13.29 -3.89 -6.44
N MET A 44 -14.55 -3.68 -6.82
CA MET A 44 -15.42 -2.68 -6.18
C MET A 44 -15.66 -2.96 -4.68
N ASP A 45 -15.67 -4.22 -4.30
CA ASP A 45 -15.79 -4.67 -2.91
C ASP A 45 -14.49 -4.50 -2.09
N GLN A 46 -13.37 -4.17 -2.75
CA GLN A 46 -12.09 -3.82 -2.13
C GLN A 46 -11.83 -2.31 -2.09
N LEU A 47 -12.78 -1.51 -2.55
CA LEU A 47 -12.64 -0.05 -2.55
C LEU A 47 -13.17 0.58 -1.26
N MET A 48 -12.77 1.82 -1.02
CA MET A 48 -13.20 2.65 0.09
C MET A 48 -12.97 1.98 1.45
N PHE A 49 -14.04 1.83 2.25
CA PHE A 49 -13.98 1.31 3.61
C PHE A 49 -14.09 -0.21 3.70
N ASN A 50 -14.01 -0.91 2.59
CA ASN A 50 -14.09 -2.37 2.53
C ASN A 50 -12.73 -3.05 2.61
N ARG A 51 -11.63 -2.29 2.54
CA ARG A 51 -10.27 -2.84 2.54
C ARG A 51 -9.64 -2.79 3.93
N PRO A 52 -9.08 -3.88 4.47
CA PRO A 52 -8.92 -5.22 3.90
C PRO A 52 -10.20 -6.04 3.82
N ILE A 53 -11.11 -5.84 4.76
CA ILE A 53 -12.46 -6.41 4.81
C ILE A 53 -13.43 -5.40 5.44
N PRO A 54 -14.73 -5.48 5.15
CA PRO A 54 -15.73 -4.62 5.79
C PRO A 54 -15.64 -4.66 7.31
N GLY A 55 -15.68 -3.49 7.94
CA GLY A 55 -15.57 -3.36 9.40
C GLY A 55 -14.15 -3.22 9.94
N TYR A 56 -13.12 -3.49 9.15
CA TYR A 56 -11.70 -3.39 9.56
C TYR A 56 -10.88 -2.39 8.75
N ALA A 57 -11.52 -1.43 8.12
CA ALA A 57 -10.86 -0.40 7.31
C ALA A 57 -10.12 0.68 8.12
N GLN A 58 -10.20 0.63 9.45
CA GLN A 58 -9.59 1.61 10.36
C GLN A 58 -8.24 1.15 10.93
N TYR A 59 -7.50 0.34 10.19
CA TYR A 59 -6.14 -0.10 10.53
C TYR A 59 -6.03 -0.99 11.77
N LYS A 60 -7.11 -1.23 12.52
CA LYS A 60 -7.16 -2.08 13.71
C LYS A 60 -7.50 -3.51 13.33
N THR A 61 -6.90 -4.45 14.04
CA THR A 61 -7.23 -5.88 13.90
C THR A 61 -8.05 -6.36 15.10
N PRO A 62 -8.66 -7.55 15.05
CA PRO A 62 -9.29 -8.16 16.21
C PRO A 62 -8.31 -8.45 17.35
N ILE A 63 -7.02 -8.49 17.07
CA ILE A 63 -5.97 -8.75 18.05
C ILE A 63 -5.59 -7.42 18.70
N LYS A 64 -5.67 -7.37 20.02
CA LYS A 64 -5.34 -6.16 20.80
C LYS A 64 -3.90 -5.71 20.51
N ASN A 65 -3.73 -4.41 20.28
CA ASN A 65 -2.44 -3.76 19.97
C ASN A 65 -1.77 -4.19 18.64
N LEU A 66 -2.48 -4.93 17.79
CA LEU A 66 -2.02 -5.26 16.44
C LEU A 66 -2.74 -4.38 15.42
N TYR A 67 -1.96 -3.67 14.62
CA TYR A 67 -2.45 -2.77 13.58
C TYR A 67 -1.93 -3.19 12.21
N MET A 68 -2.68 -2.85 11.18
CA MET A 68 -2.30 -3.08 9.79
C MET A 68 -2.06 -1.75 9.09
N CYS A 69 -1.05 -1.71 8.23
CA CYS A 69 -0.82 -0.60 7.31
C CYS A 69 -0.28 -1.12 5.97
N GLY A 70 -0.16 -0.25 5.00
CA GLY A 70 0.34 -0.63 3.67
C GLY A 70 -0.77 -0.80 2.64
N SER A 71 -0.42 -1.33 1.48
CA SER A 71 -1.29 -1.35 0.30
C SER A 71 -2.53 -2.25 0.43
N SER A 72 -2.54 -3.18 1.38
CA SER A 72 -3.71 -4.01 1.68
C SER A 72 -4.76 -3.32 2.55
N THR A 73 -4.50 -2.12 3.05
CA THR A 73 -5.44 -1.32 3.86
C THR A 73 -5.97 -0.11 3.10
N HIS A 74 -7.02 0.52 3.61
CA HIS A 74 -7.55 1.77 3.03
C HIS A 74 -6.48 2.89 3.06
N PRO A 75 -6.32 3.72 2.04
CA PRO A 75 -7.04 3.77 0.76
C PRO A 75 -6.50 2.84 -0.33
N GLY A 76 -5.59 1.94 -0.02
CA GLY A 76 -4.98 1.02 -0.96
C GLY A 76 -3.55 1.36 -1.32
N GLY A 77 -2.99 0.62 -2.28
CA GLY A 77 -1.63 0.80 -2.76
C GLY A 77 -1.46 2.00 -3.69
N GLY A 78 -0.21 2.27 -3.99
CA GLY A 78 0.24 3.37 -4.83
C GLY A 78 1.49 4.02 -4.27
N VAL A 79 2.06 4.97 -4.98
CA VAL A 79 3.21 5.75 -4.49
C VAL A 79 2.72 6.81 -3.50
N MET A 80 2.26 6.38 -2.34
CA MET A 80 1.75 7.25 -1.29
C MET A 80 1.99 6.64 0.08
N GLY A 81 2.20 7.48 1.10
CA GLY A 81 2.32 7.07 2.50
C GLY A 81 1.00 7.08 3.29
N ALA A 82 -0.15 7.23 2.62
CA ALA A 82 -1.44 7.45 3.29
C ALA A 82 -1.85 6.31 4.25
N PRO A 83 -1.77 5.02 3.89
CA PRO A 83 -2.11 3.94 4.81
C PRO A 83 -1.24 3.95 6.08
N GLY A 84 0.06 4.18 5.94
CA GLY A 84 0.97 4.27 7.08
C GLY A 84 0.69 5.47 7.97
N ALA A 85 0.49 6.65 7.39
CA ALA A 85 0.17 7.86 8.13
C ALA A 85 -1.17 7.75 8.89
N ASN A 86 -2.18 7.14 8.26
CA ASN A 86 -3.47 6.93 8.87
C ASN A 86 -3.40 5.90 10.02
N ALA A 87 -2.69 4.78 9.82
CA ALA A 87 -2.45 3.79 10.86
C ALA A 87 -1.73 4.40 12.07
N ALA A 88 -0.70 5.21 11.85
CA ALA A 88 0.02 5.90 12.91
C ALA A 88 -0.90 6.84 13.73
N ARG A 89 -1.83 7.55 13.08
CA ARG A 89 -2.82 8.40 13.78
C ARG A 89 -3.74 7.56 14.68
N GLU A 90 -4.23 6.43 14.20
CA GLU A 90 -5.08 5.52 14.99
C GLU A 90 -4.32 4.94 16.19
N ILE A 91 -3.07 4.53 16.01
CA ILE A 91 -2.21 4.06 17.10
C ILE A 91 -2.03 5.14 18.17
N LEU A 92 -1.73 6.37 17.75
CA LEU A 92 -1.56 7.48 18.70
C LEU A 92 -2.83 7.81 19.47
N ILE A 93 -4.01 7.72 18.84
CA ILE A 93 -5.30 7.92 19.51
C ILE A 93 -5.50 6.84 20.59
N ASP A 94 -5.22 5.59 20.27
CA ASP A 94 -5.40 4.48 21.21
C ASP A 94 -4.41 4.54 22.38
N LEU A 95 -3.16 4.89 22.12
CA LEU A 95 -2.16 5.10 23.17
C LEU A 95 -2.55 6.22 24.13
N LYS A 96 -3.05 7.34 23.62
CA LYS A 96 -3.56 8.45 24.47
C LYS A 96 -4.73 8.02 25.34
N LYS A 97 -5.65 7.20 24.81
CA LYS A 97 -6.78 6.66 25.60
C LYS A 97 -6.27 5.74 26.72
N GLN A 98 -5.30 4.87 26.44
CA GLN A 98 -4.73 3.97 27.44
C GLN A 98 -4.03 4.72 28.57
N ILE A 99 -3.25 5.75 28.25
CA ILE A 99 -2.59 6.61 29.26
C ILE A 99 -3.64 7.27 30.16
N ASN A 100 -4.68 7.87 29.59
CA ASN A 100 -5.72 8.55 30.38
C ASN A 100 -6.54 7.58 31.28
N THR A 101 -6.65 6.31 30.89
CA THR A 101 -7.36 5.29 31.70
C THR A 101 -6.52 4.80 32.88
N HIS A 102 -5.20 4.93 32.85
CA HIS A 102 -4.31 4.52 33.95
C HIS A 102 -4.12 5.61 35.03
N TYR A 103 -4.57 6.84 34.77
CA TYR A 103 -4.46 7.97 35.71
C TYR A 103 -5.79 8.32 36.41
N ILE A 104 -6.82 7.50 36.26
CA ILE A 104 -8.10 7.59 36.99
C ILE A 104 -8.23 6.35 37.90
#